data_e43922a8b6841755a110062d0d14ae38
#
_entry.id   e43922a8b6841755a110062d0d14ae38
#
_cell.length_a   1.000
_cell.length_b   1.000
_cell.length_c   1.000
_cell.angle_alpha   90.00
_cell.angle_beta   90.00
_cell.angle_gamma   90.00
#
_symmetry.space_group_name_H-M   'P 1'
#
loop_
_entity.id
_entity.type
_entity.pdbx_description
1 polymer ?
#
loop_
_entity_poly.entity_id
_entity_poly.type
_entity_poly.pdbx_seq_one_letter_code
_entity_poly.pdbx_strand_id
1 'polypeptide(L)'
;MSKGGYRNKGSKDNLVFSLAGAHGVGKTTIYNLFKKKAVENNKFKFFPERYVKHPPFPFGSKDKQIAFRSELHFLQQLTRRNKNVVNYDNNYNGRILILDRTPLCVLIYSKSLSLKEKDYKLLEDMYKSVEWREDYIIYLSATPETIMKRILQRGSLEKIRNEWNEGEMDYLLKIISFYNQMLLSKKADKTFIIDTDNLIPEEVVKKIETIISDLSGYSFKRIEKISSTQLNLMSFLK
;
A
#
# COMPACT_ATOMS: atom_id res chain seq x y z
N MET A 1 4.57 -33.83 -9.08
CA MET A 1 4.31 -32.99 -10.27
C MET A 1 2.86 -32.54 -10.24
N SER A 2 2.57 -31.40 -9.67
CA SER A 2 1.23 -30.79 -9.66
C SER A 2 1.22 -29.68 -10.69
N LYS A 3 0.43 -29.86 -11.75
CA LYS A 3 0.23 -28.88 -12.83
C LYS A 3 -0.50 -27.67 -12.23
N GLY A 4 0.18 -26.51 -12.15
CA GLY A 4 -0.45 -25.23 -11.89
C GLY A 4 -1.45 -24.92 -12.97
N GLY A 5 -2.74 -25.10 -12.64
CA GLY A 5 -3.83 -24.74 -13.54
C GLY A 5 -3.88 -23.22 -13.69
N TYR A 6 -3.61 -22.71 -14.88
CA TYR A 6 -4.00 -21.36 -15.28
C TYR A 6 -5.52 -21.24 -15.10
N ARG A 7 -5.97 -20.49 -14.08
CA ARG A 7 -7.37 -20.10 -13.97
C ARG A 7 -7.72 -19.27 -15.20
N ASN A 8 -8.66 -19.77 -16.01
CA ASN A 8 -9.25 -18.99 -17.09
C ASN A 8 -9.84 -17.70 -16.49
N LYS A 9 -9.32 -16.55 -16.89
CA LYS A 9 -9.81 -15.23 -16.53
C LYS A 9 -11.16 -14.96 -17.22
N GLY A 10 -12.21 -15.56 -16.71
CA GLY A 10 -13.57 -15.09 -16.98
C GLY A 10 -13.85 -13.85 -16.14
N SER A 11 -14.71 -12.95 -16.60
CA SER A 11 -15.06 -11.63 -16.04
C SER A 11 -15.61 -11.63 -14.59
N LYS A 12 -15.37 -12.67 -13.81
CA LYS A 12 -15.88 -12.88 -12.44
C LYS A 12 -14.80 -12.88 -11.36
N ASP A 13 -13.53 -12.86 -11.71
CA ASP A 13 -12.44 -12.94 -10.72
C ASP A 13 -12.23 -11.60 -10.04
N ASN A 14 -11.97 -11.66 -8.73
CA ASN A 14 -11.55 -10.48 -7.98
C ASN A 14 -10.12 -10.08 -8.37
N LEU A 15 -9.83 -8.78 -8.36
CA LEU A 15 -8.49 -8.25 -8.54
C LEU A 15 -8.00 -7.61 -7.25
N VAL A 16 -6.79 -7.94 -6.84
CA VAL A 16 -6.18 -7.47 -5.59
C VAL A 16 -4.99 -6.59 -5.87
N PHE A 17 -5.09 -5.33 -5.47
CA PHE A 17 -4.06 -4.30 -5.62
C PHE A 17 -3.47 -3.93 -4.26
N SER A 18 -2.15 -3.91 -4.16
CA SER A 18 -1.44 -3.40 -2.97
C SER A 18 -0.80 -2.06 -3.26
N LEU A 19 -0.89 -1.11 -2.32
CA LEU A 19 -0.09 0.09 -2.34
C LEU A 19 1.30 -0.19 -1.76
N ALA A 20 2.35 0.22 -2.45
CA ALA A 20 3.74 0.07 -2.03
C ALA A 20 4.47 1.42 -2.00
N GLY A 21 5.60 1.49 -1.31
CA GLY A 21 6.48 2.68 -1.26
C GLY A 21 7.05 2.94 0.13
N ALA A 22 8.04 3.79 0.22
CA ALA A 22 8.72 4.16 1.45
C ALA A 22 7.75 4.85 2.45
N HIS A 23 8.11 4.89 3.74
CA HIS A 23 7.39 5.74 4.69
C HIS A 23 7.47 7.21 4.21
N GLY A 24 6.49 8.02 4.55
CA GLY A 24 6.45 9.43 4.10
C GLY A 24 5.98 9.66 2.66
N VAL A 25 5.99 8.67 1.76
CA VAL A 25 5.59 8.85 0.35
C VAL A 25 4.12 9.20 0.14
N GLY A 26 3.24 8.97 1.14
CA GLY A 26 1.83 9.35 1.07
C GLY A 26 0.83 8.20 0.99
N LYS A 27 1.23 6.92 1.09
CA LYS A 27 0.35 5.74 0.97
C LYS A 27 -0.97 5.85 1.75
N THR A 28 -0.89 6.13 3.05
CA THR A 28 -2.08 6.20 3.92
C THR A 28 -3.02 7.34 3.51
N THR A 29 -2.47 8.48 3.07
CA THR A 29 -3.26 9.60 2.54
C THR A 29 -4.03 9.18 1.28
N ILE A 30 -3.33 8.56 0.34
CA ILE A 30 -3.91 8.07 -0.92
C ILE A 30 -4.94 6.96 -0.64
N TYR A 31 -4.61 5.99 0.21
CA TYR A 31 -5.53 4.92 0.60
C TYR A 31 -6.83 5.48 1.20
N ASN A 32 -6.74 6.42 2.13
CA ASN A 32 -7.90 7.02 2.78
C ASN A 32 -8.72 7.87 1.82
N LEU A 33 -8.07 8.65 0.95
CA LEU A 33 -8.73 9.46 -0.06
C LEU A 33 -9.47 8.58 -1.07
N PHE A 34 -8.82 7.53 -1.56
CA PHE A 34 -9.43 6.58 -2.48
C PHE A 34 -10.60 5.83 -1.81
N LYS A 35 -10.40 5.36 -0.58
CA LYS A 35 -11.47 4.72 0.20
C LYS A 35 -12.67 5.64 0.38
N LYS A 36 -12.48 6.91 0.75
CA LYS A 36 -13.55 7.89 0.89
C LYS A 36 -14.33 8.09 -0.41
N LYS A 37 -13.62 8.14 -1.55
CA LYS A 37 -14.20 8.30 -2.87
C LYS A 37 -15.00 7.07 -3.33
N ALA A 38 -14.59 5.88 -2.91
CA ALA A 38 -15.18 4.60 -3.33
C ALA A 38 -16.10 3.96 -2.28
N VAL A 39 -16.39 4.63 -1.15
CA VAL A 39 -17.07 4.05 0.02
C VAL A 39 -18.46 3.52 -0.29
N GLU A 40 -19.20 4.19 -1.17
CA GLU A 40 -20.57 3.80 -1.56
C GLU A 40 -20.60 2.74 -2.68
N ASN A 41 -19.44 2.36 -3.19
CA ASN A 41 -19.34 1.46 -4.31
C ASN A 41 -19.02 0.03 -3.85
N ASN A 42 -20.04 -0.84 -3.88
CA ASN A 42 -19.90 -2.25 -3.52
C ASN A 42 -18.85 -3.03 -4.35
N LYS A 43 -18.35 -2.45 -5.45
CA LYS A 43 -17.27 -3.04 -6.25
C LYS A 43 -15.95 -3.10 -5.49
N PHE A 44 -15.72 -2.17 -4.54
CA PHE A 44 -14.45 -2.04 -3.83
C PHE A 44 -14.49 -2.61 -2.42
N LYS A 45 -13.38 -3.24 -2.01
CA LYS A 45 -13.12 -3.64 -0.63
C LYS A 45 -11.73 -3.19 -0.21
N PHE A 46 -11.65 -2.53 0.94
CA PHE A 46 -10.42 -1.95 1.47
C PHE A 46 -9.93 -2.73 2.69
N PHE A 47 -8.65 -3.09 2.69
CA PHE A 47 -7.99 -3.79 3.79
C PHE A 47 -6.85 -2.91 4.33
N PRO A 48 -6.94 -2.38 5.56
CA PRO A 48 -5.93 -1.50 6.12
C PRO A 48 -4.63 -2.25 6.44
N GLU A 49 -3.56 -1.48 6.65
CA GLU A 49 -2.26 -2.00 7.04
C GLU A 49 -2.32 -2.74 8.38
N ARG A 50 -2.98 -2.15 9.36
CA ARG A 50 -3.01 -2.59 10.74
C ARG A 50 -4.42 -2.68 11.29
N TYR A 51 -4.61 -3.68 12.13
CA TYR A 51 -5.80 -3.80 12.98
C TYR A 51 -5.52 -3.32 14.41
N VAL A 52 -4.24 -3.09 14.77
CA VAL A 52 -3.80 -2.63 16.09
C VAL A 52 -3.32 -1.19 15.99
N LYS A 53 -3.89 -0.31 16.82
CA LYS A 53 -3.63 1.13 16.79
C LYS A 53 -2.21 1.48 17.23
N HIS A 54 -1.72 0.78 18.26
CA HIS A 54 -0.38 0.95 18.81
C HIS A 54 0.41 -0.36 18.70
N PRO A 55 1.47 -0.42 17.88
CA PRO A 55 2.32 -1.59 17.82
C PRO A 55 3.07 -1.77 19.16
N PRO A 56 3.28 -3.02 19.61
CA PRO A 56 3.97 -3.28 20.87
C PRO A 56 5.47 -2.99 20.83
N PHE A 57 6.02 -2.79 19.64
CA PHE A 57 7.43 -2.50 19.40
C PHE A 57 7.58 -1.31 18.47
N PRO A 58 8.59 -0.42 18.69
CA PRO A 58 8.88 0.67 17.78
C PRO A 58 9.42 0.13 16.44
N PHE A 59 8.86 0.64 15.35
CA PHE A 59 9.37 0.37 14.00
C PHE A 59 10.69 1.10 13.79
N GLY A 60 11.59 0.53 12.98
CA GLY A 60 12.82 1.22 12.60
C GLY A 60 13.86 1.35 13.71
N SER A 61 13.71 0.65 14.83
CA SER A 61 14.65 0.71 15.95
C SER A 61 16.09 0.40 15.52
N LYS A 62 17.07 1.14 16.10
CA LYS A 62 18.51 0.84 15.93
C LYS A 62 18.92 -0.46 16.65
N ASP A 63 18.19 -0.84 17.70
CA ASP A 63 18.35 -2.16 18.35
C ASP A 63 17.82 -3.25 17.44
N LYS A 64 18.71 -4.18 17.05
CA LYS A 64 18.39 -5.24 16.09
C LYS A 64 17.38 -6.26 16.62
N GLN A 65 17.33 -6.49 17.94
CA GLN A 65 16.36 -7.40 18.53
C GLN A 65 14.97 -6.77 18.56
N ILE A 66 14.88 -5.49 18.90
CA ILE A 66 13.63 -4.74 18.86
C ILE A 66 13.13 -4.65 17.42
N ALA A 67 14.02 -4.30 16.47
CA ALA A 67 13.70 -4.24 15.05
C ALA A 67 13.17 -5.58 14.54
N PHE A 68 13.82 -6.69 14.86
CA PHE A 68 13.36 -8.04 14.47
C PHE A 68 11.98 -8.36 15.05
N ARG A 69 11.73 -8.08 16.33
CA ARG A 69 10.42 -8.30 16.96
C ARG A 69 9.32 -7.46 16.32
N SER A 70 9.65 -6.22 15.95
CA SER A 70 8.75 -5.32 15.25
C SER A 70 8.36 -5.87 13.89
N GLU A 71 9.35 -6.27 13.08
CA GLU A 71 9.09 -6.81 11.74
C GLU A 71 8.36 -8.15 11.79
N LEU A 72 8.68 -9.02 12.78
CA LEU A 72 7.95 -10.26 13.00
C LEU A 72 6.49 -10.01 13.37
N HIS A 73 6.24 -9.07 14.29
CA HIS A 73 4.87 -8.67 14.64
C HIS A 73 4.12 -8.16 13.42
N PHE A 74 4.79 -7.34 12.61
CA PHE A 74 4.18 -6.78 11.40
C PHE A 74 3.87 -7.87 10.37
N LEU A 75 4.77 -8.83 10.16
CA LEU A 75 4.52 -10.00 9.30
C LEU A 75 3.30 -10.80 9.78
N GLN A 76 3.14 -11.01 11.09
CA GLN A 76 1.97 -11.68 11.65
C GLN A 76 0.67 -10.91 11.36
N GLN A 77 0.67 -9.57 11.47
CA GLN A 77 -0.50 -8.74 11.12
C GLN A 77 -0.86 -8.86 9.64
N LEU A 78 0.15 -8.84 8.76
CA LEU A 78 -0.07 -9.01 7.32
C LEU A 78 -0.57 -10.43 6.98
N THR A 79 -0.08 -11.46 7.67
CA THR A 79 -0.57 -12.84 7.50
C THR A 79 -2.05 -12.97 7.92
N ARG A 80 -2.44 -12.34 9.04
CA ARG A 80 -3.85 -12.27 9.46
C ARG A 80 -4.69 -11.53 8.43
N ARG A 81 -4.19 -10.40 7.93
CA ARG A 81 -4.87 -9.65 6.85
C ARG A 81 -5.05 -10.51 5.61
N ASN A 82 -4.00 -11.25 5.20
CA ASN A 82 -4.05 -12.12 4.03
C ASN A 82 -5.14 -13.20 4.17
N LYS A 83 -5.29 -13.81 5.35
CA LYS A 83 -6.40 -14.75 5.63
C LYS A 83 -7.78 -14.09 5.40
N ASN A 84 -7.95 -12.85 5.85
CA ASN A 84 -9.19 -12.10 5.64
C ASN A 84 -9.42 -11.75 4.16
N VAL A 85 -8.34 -11.43 3.43
CA VAL A 85 -8.39 -11.17 1.97
C VAL A 85 -8.81 -12.45 1.22
N VAL A 86 -8.17 -13.58 1.49
CA VAL A 86 -8.48 -14.89 0.89
C VAL A 86 -9.92 -15.31 1.22
N ASN A 87 -10.33 -15.15 2.47
CA ASN A 87 -11.71 -15.46 2.86
C ASN A 87 -12.73 -14.58 2.11
N TYR A 88 -12.45 -13.28 1.97
CA TYR A 88 -13.30 -12.40 1.18
C TYR A 88 -13.30 -12.78 -0.31
N ASP A 89 -12.13 -13.08 -0.86
CA ASP A 89 -11.95 -13.50 -2.25
C ASP A 89 -12.77 -14.76 -2.59
N ASN A 90 -12.85 -15.69 -1.65
CA ASN A 90 -13.62 -16.94 -1.82
C ASN A 90 -15.14 -16.73 -1.72
N ASN A 91 -15.60 -15.71 -1.00
CA ASN A 91 -17.03 -15.48 -0.76
C ASN A 91 -17.67 -14.47 -1.73
N TYR A 92 -16.87 -13.66 -2.43
CA TYR A 92 -17.36 -12.61 -3.31
C TYR A 92 -16.66 -12.66 -4.66
N ASN A 93 -17.38 -12.38 -5.74
CA ASN A 93 -16.84 -12.35 -7.09
C ASN A 93 -16.92 -10.97 -7.72
N GLY A 94 -16.03 -10.71 -8.66
CA GLY A 94 -16.03 -9.48 -9.45
C GLY A 94 -15.72 -8.22 -8.64
N ARG A 95 -14.98 -8.34 -7.53
CA ARG A 95 -14.59 -7.24 -6.64
C ARG A 95 -13.19 -6.75 -6.94
N ILE A 96 -12.91 -5.52 -6.53
CA ILE A 96 -11.60 -4.89 -6.54
C ILE A 96 -11.18 -4.68 -5.09
N LEU A 97 -10.10 -5.35 -4.69
CA LEU A 97 -9.59 -5.32 -3.32
C LEU A 97 -8.35 -4.43 -3.27
N ILE A 98 -8.35 -3.49 -2.35
CA ILE A 98 -7.23 -2.54 -2.18
C ILE A 98 -6.58 -2.78 -0.82
N LEU A 99 -5.30 -3.12 -0.83
CA LEU A 99 -4.50 -3.37 0.36
C LEU A 99 -3.62 -2.15 0.68
N ASP A 100 -3.68 -1.67 1.91
CA ASP A 100 -2.69 -0.70 2.39
C ASP A 100 -1.39 -1.44 2.72
N ARG A 101 -0.38 -1.25 1.92
CA ARG A 101 0.92 -1.93 1.84
C ARG A 101 0.91 -3.33 1.23
N THR A 102 1.95 -3.59 0.44
CA THR A 102 2.34 -4.94 0.02
C THR A 102 2.98 -5.73 1.17
N PRO A 103 2.74 -7.03 1.29
CA PRO A 103 3.43 -7.86 2.27
C PRO A 103 4.96 -7.86 2.13
N LEU A 104 5.46 -7.60 0.93
CA LEU A 104 6.90 -7.52 0.64
C LEU A 104 7.61 -6.44 1.47
N CYS A 105 6.88 -5.44 1.99
CA CYS A 105 7.47 -4.37 2.80
C CYS A 105 8.26 -4.90 4.01
N VAL A 106 7.84 -6.01 4.63
CA VAL A 106 8.56 -6.61 5.77
C VAL A 106 9.99 -6.98 5.39
N LEU A 107 10.19 -7.61 4.23
CA LEU A 107 11.53 -7.99 3.77
C LEU A 107 12.38 -6.77 3.41
N ILE A 108 11.74 -5.75 2.83
CA ILE A 108 12.41 -4.48 2.47
C ILE A 108 12.89 -3.76 3.73
N TYR A 109 12.01 -3.57 4.70
CA TYR A 109 12.37 -2.90 5.95
C TYR A 109 13.38 -3.70 6.78
N SER A 110 13.25 -5.03 6.85
CA SER A 110 14.22 -5.91 7.49
C SER A 110 15.63 -5.77 6.91
N LYS A 111 15.75 -5.70 5.58
CA LYS A 111 17.03 -5.44 4.90
C LYS A 111 17.55 -4.04 5.19
N SER A 112 16.68 -3.04 5.11
CA SER A 112 17.07 -1.64 5.36
C SER A 112 17.56 -1.43 6.79
N LEU A 113 17.01 -2.17 7.74
CA LEU A 113 17.44 -2.19 9.15
C LEU A 113 18.72 -3.01 9.37
N SER A 114 19.24 -3.67 8.34
CA SER A 114 20.43 -4.55 8.44
C SER A 114 20.30 -5.55 9.60
N LEU A 115 19.19 -6.28 9.65
CA LEU A 115 18.98 -7.34 10.64
C LEU A 115 20.08 -8.40 10.52
N LYS A 116 20.33 -9.13 11.61
CA LYS A 116 21.25 -10.28 11.57
C LYS A 116 20.75 -11.28 10.51
N GLU A 117 21.66 -11.90 9.79
CA GLU A 117 21.34 -12.79 8.68
C GLU A 117 20.35 -13.90 9.08
N LYS A 118 20.55 -14.53 10.24
CA LYS A 118 19.65 -15.55 10.77
C LYS A 118 18.21 -15.02 11.00
N ASP A 119 18.08 -13.79 11.49
CA ASP A 119 16.79 -13.18 11.80
C ASP A 119 16.07 -12.78 10.50
N TYR A 120 16.82 -12.23 9.54
CA TYR A 120 16.30 -11.93 8.21
C TYR A 120 15.85 -13.21 7.49
N LYS A 121 16.67 -14.28 7.54
CA LYS A 121 16.35 -15.56 6.92
C LYS A 121 15.06 -16.16 7.48
N LEU A 122 14.87 -16.09 8.80
CA LEU A 122 13.64 -16.55 9.43
C LEU A 122 12.41 -15.77 8.92
N LEU A 123 12.48 -14.43 8.85
CA LEU A 123 11.40 -13.61 8.31
C LEU A 123 11.13 -13.93 6.83
N GLU A 124 12.17 -14.14 6.04
CA GLU A 124 12.06 -14.51 4.63
C GLU A 124 11.39 -15.87 4.45
N ASP A 125 11.76 -16.88 5.25
CA ASP A 125 11.18 -18.22 5.18
C ASP A 125 9.70 -18.19 5.62
N MET A 126 9.38 -17.45 6.67
CA MET A 126 8.00 -17.22 7.10
C MET A 126 7.18 -16.47 6.02
N TYR A 127 7.77 -15.46 5.38
CA TYR A 127 7.13 -14.76 4.27
C TYR A 127 6.84 -15.69 3.09
N LYS A 128 7.81 -16.54 2.73
CA LYS A 128 7.68 -17.51 1.61
C LYS A 128 6.70 -18.64 1.90
N SER A 129 6.47 -18.96 3.19
CA SER A 129 5.49 -19.98 3.57
C SER A 129 4.03 -19.55 3.42
N VAL A 130 3.78 -18.26 3.18
CA VAL A 130 2.44 -17.71 3.00
C VAL A 130 2.14 -17.52 1.50
N GLU A 131 1.04 -18.08 1.02
CA GLU A 131 0.49 -17.75 -0.28
C GLU A 131 -0.22 -16.39 -0.21
N TRP A 132 0.49 -15.35 -0.65
CA TRP A 132 -0.03 -13.98 -0.61
C TRP A 132 -1.04 -13.73 -1.72
N ARG A 133 -2.25 -13.29 -1.34
CA ARG A 133 -3.28 -12.89 -2.31
C ARG A 133 -3.05 -11.45 -2.75
N GLU A 134 -2.23 -11.27 -3.77
CA GLU A 134 -1.81 -9.99 -4.34
C GLU A 134 -1.56 -10.17 -5.84
N ASP A 135 -2.40 -9.53 -6.69
CA ASP A 135 -2.25 -9.64 -8.14
C ASP A 135 -1.32 -8.55 -8.67
N TYR A 136 -1.52 -7.32 -8.22
CA TYR A 136 -0.80 -6.14 -8.70
C TYR A 136 -0.31 -5.27 -7.55
N ILE A 137 0.79 -4.59 -7.80
CA ILE A 137 1.40 -3.65 -6.86
C ILE A 137 1.40 -2.26 -7.50
N ILE A 138 0.84 -1.27 -6.83
CA ILE A 138 0.94 0.13 -7.19
C ILE A 138 2.02 0.75 -6.32
N TYR A 139 3.19 0.97 -6.91
CA TYR A 139 4.35 1.54 -6.24
C TYR A 139 4.35 3.05 -6.35
N LEU A 140 4.12 3.73 -5.23
CA LEU A 140 4.24 5.17 -5.11
C LEU A 140 5.72 5.49 -4.88
N SER A 141 6.32 6.20 -5.81
CA SER A 141 7.70 6.69 -5.74
C SER A 141 7.73 8.21 -5.55
N ALA A 142 8.79 8.70 -4.96
CA ALA A 142 9.15 10.11 -4.90
C ALA A 142 10.65 10.22 -4.61
N THR A 143 11.23 11.39 -4.87
CA THR A 143 12.60 11.69 -4.49
C THR A 143 12.77 11.67 -2.96
N PRO A 144 13.95 11.30 -2.45
CA PRO A 144 14.21 11.31 -1.01
C PRO A 144 13.94 12.69 -0.39
N GLU A 145 14.28 13.75 -1.08
CA GLU A 145 14.06 15.14 -0.67
C GLU A 145 12.58 15.45 -0.51
N THR A 146 11.76 15.05 -1.47
CA THR A 146 10.30 15.21 -1.41
C THR A 146 9.71 14.42 -0.24
N ILE A 147 10.17 13.19 -0.02
CA ILE A 147 9.69 12.37 1.10
C ILE A 147 10.06 13.01 2.43
N MET A 148 11.32 13.46 2.60
CA MET A 148 11.76 14.13 3.81
C MET A 148 10.99 15.42 4.07
N LYS A 149 10.76 16.24 3.04
CA LYS A 149 9.92 17.44 3.14
C LYS A 149 8.51 17.09 3.64
N ARG A 150 7.90 16.04 3.11
CA ARG A 150 6.56 15.57 3.53
C ARG A 150 6.54 15.07 4.98
N ILE A 151 7.61 14.41 5.42
CA ILE A 151 7.76 13.95 6.81
C ILE A 151 7.83 15.15 7.75
N LEU A 152 8.64 16.15 7.43
CA LEU A 152 8.82 17.38 8.24
C LEU A 152 7.54 18.23 8.29
N GLN A 153 6.79 18.32 7.17
CA GLN A 153 5.53 19.06 7.11
C GLN A 153 4.39 18.48 7.97
N ARG A 154 4.50 17.25 8.44
CA ARG A 154 3.51 16.62 9.35
C ARG A 154 3.56 17.18 10.78
N GLY A 155 4.42 18.17 11.06
CA GLY A 155 4.65 18.73 12.37
C GLY A 155 5.78 18.02 13.12
N SER A 156 6.06 18.47 14.38
CA SER A 156 7.08 17.83 15.21
C SER A 156 6.81 16.32 15.23
N LEU A 157 7.82 15.57 14.81
CA LEU A 157 7.77 14.11 14.91
C LEU A 157 7.44 13.76 16.35
N GLU A 158 6.30 13.12 16.60
CA GLU A 158 6.01 12.57 17.91
C GLU A 158 7.23 11.78 18.39
N LYS A 159 7.57 11.84 19.66
CA LYS A 159 8.76 11.20 20.27
C LYS A 159 8.92 9.74 19.75
N ILE A 160 7.81 9.03 19.62
CA ILE A 160 7.72 7.67 19.06
C ILE A 160 8.25 7.58 17.61
N ARG A 161 8.01 8.60 16.78
CA ARG A 161 8.45 8.58 15.36
C ARG A 161 9.93 8.86 15.19
N ASN A 162 10.52 9.64 16.12
CA ASN A 162 11.98 9.81 16.19
C ASN A 162 12.65 8.46 16.52
N GLU A 163 12.04 7.66 17.40
CA GLU A 163 12.52 6.32 17.71
C GLU A 163 12.42 5.35 16.52
N TRP A 164 11.60 5.67 15.50
CA TRP A 164 11.41 4.86 14.29
C TRP A 164 12.38 5.21 13.16
N ASN A 165 13.35 6.08 13.39
CA ASN A 165 14.28 6.59 12.36
C ASN A 165 13.59 7.16 11.10
N GLU A 166 12.34 7.61 11.20
CA GLU A 166 11.61 8.16 10.05
C GLU A 166 12.31 9.41 9.44
N GLY A 167 13.04 10.16 10.25
CA GLY A 167 13.79 11.34 9.82
C GLY A 167 15.22 11.08 9.34
N GLU A 168 15.68 9.83 9.29
CA GLU A 168 17.05 9.49 8.90
C GLU A 168 17.16 9.28 7.39
N MET A 169 17.87 10.15 6.69
CA MET A 169 18.03 10.11 5.22
C MET A 169 18.66 8.80 4.75
N ASP A 170 19.70 8.31 5.39
CA ASP A 170 20.39 7.07 5.00
C ASP A 170 19.46 5.86 5.10
N TYR A 171 18.59 5.84 6.11
CA TYR A 171 17.60 4.77 6.26
C TYR A 171 16.56 4.84 5.15
N LEU A 172 16.08 6.03 4.83
CA LEU A 172 15.14 6.26 3.73
C LEU A 172 15.73 5.81 2.38
N LEU A 173 16.99 6.19 2.09
CA LEU A 173 17.69 5.80 0.86
C LEU A 173 17.80 4.28 0.72
N LYS A 174 18.13 3.57 1.80
CA LYS A 174 18.16 2.09 1.81
C LYS A 174 16.78 1.51 1.49
N ILE A 175 15.72 2.03 2.09
CA ILE A 175 14.35 1.57 1.83
C ILE A 175 13.97 1.77 0.35
N ILE A 176 14.22 2.94 -0.22
CA ILE A 176 13.95 3.23 -1.63
C ILE A 176 14.74 2.27 -2.54
N SER A 177 16.04 2.09 -2.26
CA SER A 177 16.91 1.18 -3.02
C SER A 177 16.38 -0.24 -3.00
N PHE A 178 15.97 -0.78 -1.83
CA PHE A 178 15.43 -2.14 -1.74
C PHE A 178 14.04 -2.26 -2.36
N TYR A 179 13.18 -1.23 -2.31
CA TYR A 179 11.93 -1.22 -3.08
C TYR A 179 12.22 -1.36 -4.57
N ASN A 180 13.10 -0.53 -5.11
CA ASN A 180 13.47 -0.59 -6.52
C ASN A 180 14.04 -1.96 -6.89
N GLN A 181 14.97 -2.49 -6.10
CA GLN A 181 15.55 -3.80 -6.35
C GLN A 181 14.50 -4.92 -6.35
N MET A 182 13.59 -4.93 -5.38
CA MET A 182 12.66 -6.05 -5.22
C MET A 182 11.44 -5.96 -6.14
N LEU A 183 10.94 -4.77 -6.41
CA LEU A 183 9.77 -4.59 -7.26
C LEU A 183 10.13 -4.59 -8.74
N LEU A 184 11.19 -3.86 -9.12
CA LEU A 184 11.53 -3.70 -10.54
C LEU A 184 12.28 -4.89 -11.12
N SER A 185 12.99 -5.68 -10.30
CA SER A 185 13.71 -6.86 -10.79
C SER A 185 12.90 -8.16 -10.69
N LYS A 186 12.08 -8.32 -9.64
CA LYS A 186 11.41 -9.60 -9.34
C LYS A 186 9.91 -9.63 -9.62
N LYS A 187 9.26 -8.47 -9.69
CA LYS A 187 7.81 -8.32 -9.87
C LYS A 187 7.45 -7.22 -10.86
N ALA A 188 8.34 -6.92 -11.81
CA ALA A 188 8.14 -5.83 -12.78
C ALA A 188 6.84 -5.97 -13.57
N ASP A 189 6.48 -7.19 -13.95
CA ASP A 189 5.26 -7.54 -14.69
C ASP A 189 3.95 -7.25 -13.93
N LYS A 190 4.04 -7.12 -12.60
CA LYS A 190 2.90 -6.87 -11.71
C LYS A 190 2.95 -5.53 -11.00
N THR A 191 3.95 -4.71 -11.30
CA THR A 191 4.21 -3.45 -10.60
C THR A 191 3.97 -2.25 -11.50
N PHE A 192 3.07 -1.36 -11.06
CA PHE A 192 2.79 -0.07 -11.68
C PHE A 192 3.42 1.03 -10.85
N ILE A 193 4.27 1.85 -11.46
CA ILE A 193 4.97 2.93 -10.78
C ILE A 193 4.20 4.22 -10.98
N ILE A 194 3.96 4.95 -9.89
CA ILE A 194 3.44 6.32 -9.92
C ILE A 194 4.45 7.22 -9.22
N ASP A 195 5.13 8.05 -10.01
CA ASP A 195 5.91 9.15 -9.46
C ASP A 195 4.97 10.22 -8.89
N THR A 196 5.19 10.57 -7.62
CA THR A 196 4.33 11.46 -6.86
C THR A 196 4.99 12.81 -6.53
N ASP A 197 6.18 13.09 -7.05
CA ASP A 197 6.94 14.30 -6.68
C ASP A 197 6.13 15.58 -6.91
N ASN A 198 5.53 15.70 -8.09
CA ASN A 198 4.81 16.89 -8.54
C ASN A 198 3.28 16.69 -8.58
N LEU A 199 2.76 15.66 -7.90
CA LEU A 199 1.34 15.35 -7.92
C LEU A 199 0.66 15.68 -6.58
N ILE A 200 -0.53 16.27 -6.66
CA ILE A 200 -1.43 16.33 -5.51
C ILE A 200 -2.10 14.97 -5.28
N PRO A 201 -2.59 14.68 -4.07
CA PRO A 201 -3.19 13.38 -3.74
C PRO A 201 -4.32 12.94 -4.69
N GLU A 202 -5.14 13.88 -5.16
CA GLU A 202 -6.24 13.64 -6.07
C GLU A 202 -5.78 13.14 -7.44
N GLU A 203 -4.67 13.66 -7.93
CA GLU A 203 -4.06 13.24 -9.21
C GLU A 203 -3.46 11.85 -9.10
N VAL A 204 -2.84 11.54 -7.95
CA VAL A 204 -2.34 10.18 -7.67
C VAL A 204 -3.50 9.18 -7.66
N VAL A 205 -4.61 9.50 -6.98
CA VAL A 205 -5.83 8.67 -6.98
C VAL A 205 -6.35 8.48 -8.40
N LYS A 206 -6.38 9.53 -9.23
CA LYS A 206 -6.82 9.43 -10.63
C LYS A 206 -5.94 8.50 -11.46
N LYS A 207 -4.61 8.53 -11.26
CA LYS A 207 -3.70 7.56 -11.91
C LYS A 207 -3.97 6.13 -11.46
N ILE A 208 -4.25 5.91 -10.18
CA ILE A 208 -4.66 4.60 -9.64
C ILE A 208 -5.97 4.13 -10.28
N GLU A 209 -6.96 5.02 -10.40
CA GLU A 209 -8.23 4.72 -11.07
C GLU A 209 -8.03 4.29 -12.54
N THR A 210 -7.11 4.95 -13.25
CA THR A 210 -6.76 4.57 -14.64
C THR A 210 -6.17 3.17 -14.68
N ILE A 211 -5.15 2.87 -13.85
CA ILE A 211 -4.54 1.53 -13.78
C ILE A 211 -5.58 0.45 -13.48
N ILE A 212 -6.45 0.71 -12.51
CA ILE A 212 -7.53 -0.23 -12.14
C ILE A 212 -8.52 -0.41 -13.28
N SER A 213 -8.89 0.68 -13.99
CA SER A 213 -9.81 0.62 -15.13
C SER A 213 -9.23 -0.25 -16.26
N ASP A 214 -7.96 -0.03 -16.60
CA ASP A 214 -7.28 -0.74 -17.69
C ASP A 214 -7.19 -2.25 -17.41
N LEU A 215 -6.97 -2.63 -16.13
CA LEU A 215 -6.82 -4.03 -15.76
C LEU A 215 -8.14 -4.75 -15.47
N SER A 216 -9.15 -4.04 -14.97
CA SER A 216 -10.41 -4.62 -14.52
C SER A 216 -11.57 -4.42 -15.49
N GLY A 217 -11.43 -3.51 -16.45
CA GLY A 217 -12.53 -3.03 -17.29
C GLY A 217 -13.56 -2.19 -16.51
N TYR A 218 -13.30 -1.88 -15.24
CA TYR A 218 -14.20 -1.06 -14.43
C TYR A 218 -14.13 0.42 -14.81
N SER A 219 -15.26 1.02 -15.14
CA SER A 219 -15.34 2.46 -15.46
C SER A 219 -15.71 3.27 -14.21
N PHE A 220 -14.78 4.11 -13.74
CA PHE A 220 -15.06 5.09 -12.70
C PHE A 220 -15.99 6.18 -13.29
N LYS A 221 -17.20 6.33 -12.74
CA LYS A 221 -18.07 7.45 -13.11
C LYS A 221 -17.34 8.75 -12.77
N ARG A 222 -17.08 9.59 -13.76
CA ARG A 222 -16.70 10.99 -13.50
C ARG A 222 -17.88 11.65 -12.79
N ILE A 223 -17.70 12.01 -11.53
CA ILE A 223 -18.55 13.01 -10.90
C ILE A 223 -18.11 14.31 -11.58
N GLU A 224 -18.81 14.71 -12.65
CA GLU A 224 -18.71 16.08 -13.14
C GLU A 224 -19.08 16.93 -11.93
N LYS A 225 -18.17 17.81 -11.49
CA LYS A 225 -18.53 18.88 -10.58
C LYS A 225 -19.64 19.65 -11.30
N ILE A 226 -20.87 19.48 -10.83
CA ILE A 226 -21.97 20.38 -11.18
C ILE A 226 -21.42 21.76 -10.83
N SER A 227 -21.15 22.56 -11.84
CA SER A 227 -20.65 23.92 -11.65
C SER A 227 -21.65 24.60 -10.73
N SER A 228 -21.18 25.31 -9.72
CA SER A 228 -21.96 26.02 -8.72
C SER A 228 -22.92 27.09 -9.34
N THR A 229 -22.92 27.22 -10.64
CA THR A 229 -23.80 28.13 -11.45
C THR A 229 -25.19 27.53 -11.67
N GLN A 230 -25.46 26.27 -11.36
CA GLN A 230 -26.79 25.66 -11.60
C GLN A 230 -27.67 25.48 -10.34
N LEU A 231 -27.18 25.87 -9.18
CA LEU A 231 -27.99 25.92 -7.94
C LEU A 231 -28.34 27.34 -7.57
N ASN A 232 -28.88 28.11 -8.52
CA ASN A 232 -29.59 29.31 -8.16
C ASN A 232 -31.02 28.95 -7.75
N LEU A 233 -31.18 28.56 -6.50
CA LEU A 233 -32.44 28.20 -5.83
C LEU A 233 -33.45 29.39 -5.80
N MET A 234 -33.04 30.59 -6.25
CA MET A 234 -33.87 31.79 -6.30
C MET A 234 -34.79 31.84 -7.52
N SER A 235 -34.69 30.90 -8.46
CA SER A 235 -35.61 30.86 -9.62
C SER A 235 -36.90 30.07 -9.35
N PHE A 236 -37.05 29.48 -8.16
CA PHE A 236 -38.26 28.71 -7.79
C PHE A 236 -39.23 29.45 -6.82
N LEU A 237 -38.94 30.72 -6.50
CA LEU A 237 -39.81 31.57 -5.70
C LEU A 237 -40.26 32.77 -6.51
N LYS A 238 -40.97 32.50 -7.62
CA LYS A 238 -41.86 33.45 -8.29
C LYS A 238 -43.13 32.75 -8.71
#